data_123ea32f317082ea50ab6dfcf664654a
#
_entry.id   123ea32f317082ea50ab6dfcf664654a
#
_cell.length_a   1.000
_cell.length_b   1.000
_cell.length_c   1.000
_cell.angle_alpha   90.00
_cell.angle_beta   90.00
_cell.angle_gamma   90.00
#
_symmetry.space_group_name_H-M   'P 1'
#
loop_
_entity.id
_entity.type
_entity.pdbx_description
1 polymer ?
#
loop_
_entity_poly.entity_id
_entity_poly.type
_entity_poly.pdbx_seq_one_letter_code
_entity_poly.pdbx_strand_id
1 'polypeptide(L)'
;MQATQPRLSFWQIWNVSFGFLGVQFGFALQNANVSRILSDLGADLHSLSLFWLVAPIMGLIVQPIVGSASDRTWNRLGRRRPFILAGAIAAVLGMILLPNAPLFVAFLAPMLMGALMVALMDASFNVCFQPFRSLVSDMVPPSQRNVGYSIQSLLINIGAVIGSILPFVLTNVIGLENTAQMGEVAPSVVWAFYIGATVLLGTVIWTVVRTKEYAPDEYNRYKGLTEEQPATEKAPKAPLGQRLSEFFTLVKDMPKTMKQLAVVQFFSWFALFIMWVYTTPAITQHIWNVDKQWFDPAYIAAAPMVPETIIMAKGAAGDWVGILFAAYSVFAAIFSIFLAKLADKFGRKTVYASSLALGGLSYVSFLLFQDLTM
;
A
#
# COMPACT_ATOMS: atom_id res chain seq x y z
N MET A 1 36.15 -17.07 13.75
CA MET A 1 35.99 -16.26 12.51
C MET A 1 34.52 -16.12 12.22
N GLN A 2 33.99 -14.90 12.17
CA GLN A 2 32.60 -14.69 11.71
C GLN A 2 32.48 -15.16 10.26
N ALA A 3 31.56 -16.08 9.99
CA ALA A 3 31.27 -16.50 8.64
C ALA A 3 30.67 -15.32 7.88
N THR A 4 31.31 -14.90 6.81
CA THR A 4 30.80 -13.82 5.97
C THR A 4 29.68 -14.32 5.09
N GLN A 5 28.54 -13.60 5.08
CA GLN A 5 27.40 -13.91 4.22
C GLN A 5 27.83 -13.86 2.73
N PRO A 6 27.49 -14.87 1.91
CA PRO A 6 27.92 -14.93 0.52
C PRO A 6 27.31 -13.77 -0.30
N ARG A 7 28.09 -13.28 -1.29
CA ARG A 7 27.57 -12.28 -2.23
C ARG A 7 26.49 -12.89 -3.12
N LEU A 8 25.41 -12.15 -3.29
CA LEU A 8 24.32 -12.52 -4.19
C LEU A 8 24.53 -11.91 -5.58
N SER A 9 24.15 -12.65 -6.62
CA SER A 9 24.07 -12.11 -7.97
C SER A 9 22.92 -11.11 -8.09
N PHE A 10 22.94 -10.28 -9.16
CA PHE A 10 21.85 -9.35 -9.45
C PHE A 10 20.49 -10.07 -9.51
N TRP A 11 20.41 -11.21 -10.20
CA TRP A 11 19.17 -11.97 -10.34
C TRP A 11 18.69 -12.59 -9.03
N GLN A 12 19.58 -12.95 -8.14
CA GLN A 12 19.20 -13.42 -6.81
C GLN A 12 18.57 -12.29 -5.98
N ILE A 13 19.16 -11.09 -6.00
CA ILE A 13 18.59 -9.91 -5.32
C ILE A 13 17.25 -9.51 -5.95
N TRP A 14 17.15 -9.55 -7.29
CA TRP A 14 15.92 -9.33 -8.02
C TRP A 14 14.82 -10.30 -7.57
N ASN A 15 15.10 -11.61 -7.56
CA ASN A 15 14.13 -12.63 -7.18
C ASN A 15 13.63 -12.46 -5.72
N VAL A 16 14.52 -12.09 -4.80
CA VAL A 16 14.15 -11.81 -3.39
C VAL A 16 13.17 -10.64 -3.29
N SER A 17 13.29 -9.67 -4.18
CA SER A 17 12.51 -8.42 -4.14
C SER A 17 11.30 -8.42 -5.08
N PHE A 18 11.21 -9.36 -6.03
CA PHE A 18 10.26 -9.30 -7.14
C PHE A 18 8.79 -9.30 -6.72
N GLY A 19 8.45 -10.06 -5.68
CA GLY A 19 7.08 -10.06 -5.13
C GLY A 19 6.61 -8.70 -4.59
N PHE A 20 7.54 -7.81 -4.26
CA PHE A 20 7.18 -6.45 -3.87
C PHE A 20 6.51 -5.64 -4.98
N LEU A 21 6.84 -5.92 -6.25
CA LEU A 21 6.16 -5.33 -7.40
C LEU A 21 4.66 -5.62 -7.34
N GLY A 22 4.28 -6.90 -7.15
CA GLY A 22 2.87 -7.27 -7.11
C GLY A 22 2.13 -6.74 -5.88
N VAL A 23 2.78 -6.78 -4.70
CA VAL A 23 2.19 -6.21 -3.48
C VAL A 23 1.94 -4.71 -3.66
N GLN A 24 2.89 -3.99 -4.23
CA GLN A 24 2.74 -2.55 -4.46
C GLN A 24 1.76 -2.22 -5.59
N PHE A 25 1.66 -3.10 -6.59
CA PHE A 25 0.63 -3.01 -7.64
C PHE A 25 -0.77 -3.06 -7.02
N GLY A 26 -1.05 -4.08 -6.18
CA GLY A 26 -2.34 -4.21 -5.49
C GLY A 26 -2.64 -3.03 -4.56
N PHE A 27 -1.63 -2.57 -3.81
CA PHE A 27 -1.76 -1.43 -2.92
C PHE A 27 -2.02 -0.11 -3.68
N ALA A 28 -1.39 0.09 -4.83
CA ALA A 28 -1.62 1.26 -5.67
C ALA A 28 -3.02 1.24 -6.31
N LEU A 29 -3.49 0.07 -6.78
CA LEU A 29 -4.87 -0.11 -7.23
C LEU A 29 -5.88 0.25 -6.14
N GLN A 30 -5.65 -0.23 -4.91
CA GLN A 30 -6.47 0.11 -3.77
C GLN A 30 -6.52 1.62 -3.55
N ASN A 31 -5.36 2.28 -3.43
CA ASN A 31 -5.29 3.70 -3.14
C ASN A 31 -5.95 4.57 -4.22
N ALA A 32 -5.84 4.18 -5.49
CA ALA A 32 -6.43 4.92 -6.58
C ALA A 32 -7.95 4.73 -6.72
N ASN A 33 -8.49 3.57 -6.31
CA ASN A 33 -9.86 3.20 -6.67
C ASN A 33 -10.80 2.97 -5.48
N VAL A 34 -10.30 2.76 -4.26
CA VAL A 34 -11.18 2.41 -3.11
C VAL A 34 -12.20 3.48 -2.80
N SER A 35 -11.81 4.77 -2.81
CA SER A 35 -12.76 5.86 -2.58
C SER A 35 -13.88 5.88 -3.62
N ARG A 36 -13.53 5.61 -4.90
CA ARG A 36 -14.50 5.48 -5.98
C ARG A 36 -15.42 4.28 -5.76
N ILE A 37 -14.85 3.09 -5.54
CA ILE A 37 -15.62 1.86 -5.31
C ILE A 37 -16.59 2.03 -4.13
N LEU A 38 -16.11 2.54 -2.99
CA LEU A 38 -16.98 2.72 -1.84
C LEU A 38 -18.08 3.77 -2.07
N SER A 39 -17.78 4.85 -2.82
CA SER A 39 -18.78 5.83 -3.21
C SER A 39 -19.83 5.22 -4.15
N ASP A 40 -19.41 4.40 -5.11
CA ASP A 40 -20.31 3.69 -6.04
C ASP A 40 -21.17 2.66 -5.30
N LEU A 41 -20.64 2.06 -4.21
CA LEU A 41 -21.39 1.14 -3.32
C LEU A 41 -22.28 1.87 -2.30
N GLY A 42 -22.33 3.20 -2.30
CA GLY A 42 -23.21 4.00 -1.48
C GLY A 42 -22.59 4.61 -0.23
N ALA A 43 -21.26 4.73 -0.15
CA ALA A 43 -20.60 5.49 0.90
C ALA A 43 -20.70 7.01 0.63
N ASP A 44 -21.15 7.77 1.64
CA ASP A 44 -21.08 9.21 1.64
C ASP A 44 -19.67 9.73 1.96
N LEU A 45 -19.43 11.03 1.81
CA LEU A 45 -18.12 11.65 2.07
C LEU A 45 -17.63 11.50 3.52
N HIS A 46 -18.55 11.41 4.50
CA HIS A 46 -18.21 11.18 5.90
C HIS A 46 -17.79 9.73 6.14
N SER A 47 -18.54 8.79 5.60
CA SER A 47 -18.26 7.36 5.70
C SER A 47 -16.94 6.99 5.05
N LEU A 48 -16.56 7.61 3.92
CA LEU A 48 -15.27 7.39 3.27
C LEU A 48 -14.11 7.61 4.24
N SER A 49 -14.11 8.69 5.00
CA SER A 49 -13.03 8.99 5.95
C SER A 49 -12.91 7.95 7.05
N LEU A 50 -14.03 7.39 7.52
CA LEU A 50 -14.04 6.33 8.54
C LEU A 50 -13.48 5.02 8.01
N PHE A 51 -13.81 4.64 6.78
CA PHE A 51 -13.28 3.41 6.16
C PHE A 51 -11.76 3.49 5.95
N TRP A 52 -11.24 4.66 5.58
CA TRP A 52 -9.80 4.85 5.43
C TRP A 52 -9.02 4.82 6.76
N LEU A 53 -9.67 5.06 7.92
CA LEU A 53 -9.03 4.90 9.23
C LEU A 53 -8.64 3.43 9.52
N VAL A 54 -9.26 2.47 8.86
CA VAL A 54 -8.95 1.06 9.03
C VAL A 54 -7.51 0.76 8.61
N ALA A 55 -7.00 1.37 7.54
CA ALA A 55 -5.65 1.15 7.04
C ALA A 55 -4.54 1.42 8.08
N PRO A 56 -4.45 2.61 8.73
CA PRO A 56 -3.44 2.84 9.76
C PRO A 56 -3.65 1.98 11.02
N ILE A 57 -4.90 1.68 11.38
CA ILE A 57 -5.19 0.78 12.51
C ILE A 57 -4.66 -0.62 12.22
N MET A 58 -4.91 -1.16 11.02
CA MET A 58 -4.38 -2.45 10.60
C MET A 58 -2.85 -2.44 10.56
N GLY A 59 -2.22 -1.37 10.06
CA GLY A 59 -0.77 -1.22 10.08
C GLY A 59 -0.19 -1.25 11.50
N LEU A 60 -0.82 -0.54 12.42
CA LEU A 60 -0.38 -0.45 13.82
C LEU A 60 -0.49 -1.81 14.55
N ILE A 61 -1.54 -2.58 14.27
CA ILE A 61 -1.81 -3.85 14.94
C ILE A 61 -1.07 -5.02 14.26
N VAL A 62 -1.22 -5.13 12.94
CA VAL A 62 -0.77 -6.31 12.19
C VAL A 62 0.75 -6.37 12.06
N GLN A 63 1.42 -5.25 11.78
CA GLN A 63 2.87 -5.26 11.55
C GLN A 63 3.69 -5.77 12.72
N PRO A 64 3.50 -5.32 13.99
CA PRO A 64 4.24 -5.86 15.12
C PRO A 64 3.95 -7.34 15.40
N ILE A 65 2.68 -7.76 15.24
CA ILE A 65 2.25 -9.15 15.45
C ILE A 65 2.94 -10.06 14.44
N VAL A 66 2.84 -9.72 13.16
CA VAL A 66 3.41 -10.52 12.06
C VAL A 66 4.93 -10.47 12.07
N GLY A 67 5.53 -9.31 12.35
CA GLY A 67 6.97 -9.16 12.53
C GLY A 67 7.48 -10.16 13.57
N SER A 68 6.93 -10.09 14.78
CA SER A 68 7.30 -11.00 15.88
C SER A 68 7.00 -12.47 15.58
N ALA A 69 5.86 -12.77 14.94
CA ALA A 69 5.50 -14.14 14.58
C ALA A 69 6.45 -14.71 13.53
N SER A 70 6.77 -13.93 12.49
CA SER A 70 7.67 -14.36 11.43
C SER A 70 9.12 -14.54 11.90
N ASP A 71 9.55 -13.79 12.94
CA ASP A 71 10.88 -13.95 13.54
C ASP A 71 11.05 -15.31 14.26
N ARG A 72 9.95 -15.84 14.82
CA ARG A 72 9.94 -17.06 15.63
C ARG A 72 9.52 -18.31 14.89
N THR A 73 9.08 -18.17 13.63
CA THR A 73 8.59 -19.28 12.84
C THR A 73 9.71 -19.82 11.94
N TRP A 74 9.79 -21.15 11.87
CA TRP A 74 10.58 -21.84 10.87
C TRP A 74 9.81 -23.07 10.40
N ASN A 75 9.57 -23.18 9.09
CA ASN A 75 8.92 -24.34 8.49
C ASN A 75 9.59 -24.70 7.15
N ARG A 76 8.99 -25.63 6.40
CA ARG A 76 9.54 -26.07 5.09
C ARG A 76 9.70 -24.96 4.06
N LEU A 77 8.92 -23.89 4.16
CA LEU A 77 9.03 -22.71 3.29
C LEU A 77 10.05 -21.70 3.80
N GLY A 78 10.52 -21.81 5.04
CA GLY A 78 11.41 -20.85 5.69
C GLY A 78 10.72 -20.07 6.79
N ARG A 79 11.25 -18.90 7.11
CA ARG A 79 10.80 -18.03 8.20
C ARG A 79 9.82 -16.95 7.72
N ARG A 80 10.16 -16.24 6.64
CA ARG A 80 9.43 -15.08 6.12
C ARG A 80 8.42 -15.46 5.04
N ARG A 81 8.79 -16.39 4.15
CA ARG A 81 7.99 -16.77 2.97
C ARG A 81 6.58 -17.25 3.28
N PRO A 82 6.32 -18.02 4.37
CA PRO A 82 4.95 -18.45 4.69
C PRO A 82 4.00 -17.28 4.96
N PHE A 83 4.48 -16.26 5.68
CA PHE A 83 3.68 -15.06 5.99
C PHE A 83 3.44 -14.22 4.74
N ILE A 84 4.47 -14.04 3.90
CA ILE A 84 4.34 -13.35 2.61
C ILE A 84 3.29 -14.02 1.74
N LEU A 85 3.34 -15.35 1.61
CA LEU A 85 2.38 -16.10 0.80
C LEU A 85 0.97 -16.05 1.38
N ALA A 86 0.81 -16.23 2.69
CA ALA A 86 -0.49 -16.16 3.35
C ALA A 86 -1.13 -14.77 3.22
N GLY A 87 -0.33 -13.70 3.43
CA GLY A 87 -0.78 -12.33 3.22
C GLY A 87 -1.17 -12.06 1.76
N ALA A 88 -0.39 -12.55 0.79
CA ALA A 88 -0.71 -12.40 -0.62
C ALA A 88 -2.03 -13.11 -1.00
N ILE A 89 -2.25 -14.33 -0.53
CA ILE A 89 -3.49 -15.06 -0.76
C ILE A 89 -4.69 -14.30 -0.17
N ALA A 90 -4.58 -13.82 1.07
CA ALA A 90 -5.64 -13.05 1.70
C ALA A 90 -5.89 -11.70 0.99
N ALA A 91 -4.84 -11.02 0.51
CA ALA A 91 -4.97 -9.81 -0.28
C ALA A 91 -5.68 -10.06 -1.62
N VAL A 92 -5.34 -11.15 -2.30
CA VAL A 92 -6.00 -11.58 -3.56
C VAL A 92 -7.48 -11.83 -3.33
N LEU A 93 -7.86 -12.49 -2.23
CA LEU A 93 -9.27 -12.67 -1.88
C LEU A 93 -9.98 -11.33 -1.70
N GLY A 94 -9.38 -10.40 -0.96
CA GLY A 94 -9.91 -9.05 -0.82
C GLY A 94 -10.05 -8.31 -2.16
N MET A 95 -9.04 -8.40 -3.02
CA MET A 95 -9.04 -7.78 -4.34
C MET A 95 -10.11 -8.36 -5.28
N ILE A 96 -10.40 -9.64 -5.18
CA ILE A 96 -11.48 -10.26 -5.97
C ILE A 96 -12.85 -9.90 -5.39
N LEU A 97 -13.01 -9.94 -4.07
CA LEU A 97 -14.30 -9.77 -3.43
C LEU A 97 -14.74 -8.29 -3.35
N LEU A 98 -13.81 -7.34 -3.26
CA LEU A 98 -14.14 -5.91 -3.16
C LEU A 98 -14.98 -5.41 -4.34
N PRO A 99 -14.56 -5.55 -5.61
CA PRO A 99 -15.36 -5.10 -6.73
C PRO A 99 -16.63 -5.93 -6.95
N ASN A 100 -16.71 -7.12 -6.38
CA ASN A 100 -17.85 -8.01 -6.42
C ASN A 100 -18.77 -7.87 -5.19
N ALA A 101 -18.57 -6.88 -4.33
CA ALA A 101 -19.40 -6.67 -3.15
C ALA A 101 -20.92 -6.65 -3.43
N PRO A 102 -21.40 -6.11 -4.58
CA PRO A 102 -22.82 -6.13 -4.93
C PRO A 102 -23.43 -7.54 -5.02
N LEU A 103 -22.64 -8.56 -5.39
CA LEU A 103 -23.13 -9.93 -5.50
C LEU A 103 -23.52 -10.55 -4.15
N PHE A 104 -23.06 -9.96 -3.05
CA PHE A 104 -23.29 -10.44 -1.70
C PHE A 104 -24.41 -9.70 -0.97
N VAL A 105 -25.23 -8.92 -1.68
CA VAL A 105 -26.31 -8.10 -1.11
C VAL A 105 -27.31 -8.92 -0.27
N ALA A 106 -27.49 -10.20 -0.58
CA ALA A 106 -28.35 -11.09 0.19
C ALA A 106 -27.84 -11.39 1.62
N PHE A 107 -26.53 -11.21 1.86
CA PHE A 107 -25.89 -11.50 3.15
C PHE A 107 -25.49 -10.22 3.89
N LEU A 108 -25.08 -9.19 3.17
CA LEU A 108 -24.54 -7.97 3.74
C LEU A 108 -24.75 -6.80 2.79
N ALA A 109 -24.99 -5.60 3.34
CA ALA A 109 -25.08 -4.39 2.52
C ALA A 109 -23.77 -4.20 1.73
N PRO A 110 -23.84 -3.87 0.41
CA PRO A 110 -22.66 -3.77 -0.47
C PRO A 110 -21.57 -2.86 0.08
N MET A 111 -21.93 -1.71 0.65
CA MET A 111 -21.00 -0.78 1.29
C MET A 111 -20.24 -1.43 2.47
N LEU A 112 -20.95 -2.16 3.33
CA LEU A 112 -20.32 -2.84 4.48
C LEU A 112 -19.43 -3.99 4.03
N MET A 113 -19.86 -4.73 3.01
CA MET A 113 -19.02 -5.76 2.38
C MET A 113 -17.76 -5.15 1.78
N GLY A 114 -17.89 -4.04 1.05
CA GLY A 114 -16.76 -3.29 0.50
C GLY A 114 -15.78 -2.84 1.59
N ALA A 115 -16.28 -2.26 2.67
CA ALA A 115 -15.47 -1.82 3.82
C ALA A 115 -14.71 -2.98 4.48
N LEU A 116 -15.35 -4.14 4.66
CA LEU A 116 -14.72 -5.35 5.19
C LEU A 116 -13.61 -5.87 4.26
N MET A 117 -13.83 -5.82 2.94
CA MET A 117 -12.81 -6.25 1.97
C MET A 117 -11.62 -5.28 1.92
N VAL A 118 -11.85 -3.98 2.05
CA VAL A 118 -10.76 -3.00 2.22
C VAL A 118 -9.96 -3.30 3.49
N ALA A 119 -10.64 -3.56 4.61
CA ALA A 119 -9.97 -3.93 5.87
C ALA A 119 -9.14 -5.22 5.72
N LEU A 120 -9.68 -6.23 5.03
CA LEU A 120 -8.97 -7.47 4.73
C LEU A 120 -7.73 -7.20 3.87
N MET A 121 -7.86 -6.38 2.82
CA MET A 121 -6.72 -6.01 1.95
C MET A 121 -5.65 -5.27 2.73
N ASP A 122 -6.00 -4.25 3.52
CA ASP A 122 -5.06 -3.49 4.34
C ASP A 122 -4.31 -4.37 5.35
N ALA A 123 -5.04 -5.23 6.08
CA ALA A 123 -4.43 -6.20 6.96
C ALA A 123 -3.45 -7.12 6.20
N SER A 124 -3.88 -7.63 5.06
CA SER A 124 -3.13 -8.58 4.24
C SER A 124 -1.86 -7.98 3.63
N PHE A 125 -1.92 -6.74 3.13
CA PHE A 125 -0.74 -6.03 2.66
C PHE A 125 0.26 -5.80 3.81
N ASN A 126 -0.21 -5.45 5.00
CA ASN A 126 0.65 -5.31 6.18
C ASN A 126 1.27 -6.64 6.61
N VAL A 127 0.57 -7.77 6.45
CA VAL A 127 1.13 -9.13 6.62
C VAL A 127 2.28 -9.39 5.64
N CYS A 128 2.20 -8.88 4.40
CA CYS A 128 3.25 -9.02 3.39
C CYS A 128 4.44 -8.07 3.64
N PHE A 129 4.19 -6.79 3.87
CA PHE A 129 5.21 -5.74 3.87
C PHE A 129 6.34 -5.98 4.87
N GLN A 130 6.01 -6.32 6.10
CA GLN A 130 7.02 -6.48 7.15
C GLN A 130 7.94 -7.68 6.90
N PRO A 131 7.44 -8.92 6.62
CA PRO A 131 8.30 -10.05 6.27
C PRO A 131 9.11 -9.81 4.98
N PHE A 132 8.58 -9.11 3.97
CA PHE A 132 9.33 -8.77 2.76
C PHE A 132 10.54 -7.87 3.04
N ARG A 133 10.35 -6.80 3.81
CA ARG A 133 11.46 -5.91 4.21
C ARG A 133 12.52 -6.67 4.98
N SER A 134 12.10 -7.55 5.90
CA SER A 134 12.99 -8.39 6.67
C SER A 134 13.70 -9.42 5.79
N LEU A 135 13.01 -10.02 4.79
CA LEU A 135 13.60 -10.99 3.87
C LEU A 135 14.80 -10.41 3.12
N VAL A 136 14.69 -9.20 2.57
CA VAL A 136 15.80 -8.52 1.91
C VAL A 136 16.95 -8.27 2.89
N SER A 137 16.65 -7.79 4.11
CA SER A 137 17.66 -7.56 5.16
C SER A 137 18.34 -8.84 5.64
N ASP A 138 17.62 -9.97 5.63
CA ASP A 138 18.12 -11.26 6.08
C ASP A 138 18.98 -11.95 5.01
N MET A 139 18.57 -11.81 3.73
CA MET A 139 19.21 -12.51 2.60
C MET A 139 20.40 -11.75 2.00
N VAL A 140 20.33 -10.41 1.94
CA VAL A 140 21.34 -9.60 1.28
C VAL A 140 22.47 -9.24 2.25
N PRO A 141 23.74 -9.54 1.91
CA PRO A 141 24.87 -9.24 2.78
C PRO A 141 25.03 -7.72 2.99
N PRO A 142 25.60 -7.27 4.13
CA PRO A 142 25.77 -5.85 4.45
C PRO A 142 26.41 -5.02 3.33
N SER A 143 27.36 -5.59 2.60
CA SER A 143 28.06 -4.93 1.49
C SER A 143 27.18 -4.65 0.25
N GLN A 144 26.04 -5.36 0.11
CA GLN A 144 25.12 -5.22 -1.02
C GLN A 144 23.74 -4.66 -0.63
N ARG A 145 23.51 -4.31 0.65
CA ARG A 145 22.20 -3.85 1.13
C ARG A 145 21.66 -2.64 0.39
N ASN A 146 22.53 -1.68 0.06
CA ASN A 146 22.12 -0.50 -0.70
C ASN A 146 21.56 -0.90 -2.07
N VAL A 147 22.22 -1.83 -2.76
CA VAL A 147 21.75 -2.37 -4.05
C VAL A 147 20.43 -3.12 -3.85
N GLY A 148 20.32 -3.95 -2.80
CA GLY A 148 19.09 -4.68 -2.49
C GLY A 148 17.88 -3.77 -2.29
N TYR A 149 18.03 -2.73 -1.47
CA TYR A 149 16.95 -1.76 -1.24
C TYR A 149 16.68 -0.88 -2.46
N SER A 150 17.67 -0.58 -3.29
CA SER A 150 17.47 0.15 -4.55
C SER A 150 16.62 -0.66 -5.54
N ILE A 151 16.92 -1.95 -5.71
CA ILE A 151 16.13 -2.87 -6.56
C ILE A 151 14.71 -3.00 -6.00
N GLN A 152 14.57 -3.15 -4.68
CA GLN A 152 13.27 -3.20 -4.03
C GLN A 152 12.45 -1.93 -4.30
N SER A 153 13.06 -0.74 -4.13
CA SER A 153 12.41 0.54 -4.39
C SER A 153 12.01 0.70 -5.86
N LEU A 154 12.84 0.25 -6.79
CA LEU A 154 12.52 0.25 -8.21
C LEU A 154 11.27 -0.59 -8.50
N LEU A 155 11.22 -1.82 -7.99
CA LEU A 155 10.08 -2.73 -8.16
C LEU A 155 8.80 -2.20 -7.52
N ILE A 156 8.90 -1.57 -6.34
CA ILE A 156 7.80 -0.87 -5.67
C ILE A 156 7.22 0.21 -6.60
N ASN A 157 8.08 1.08 -7.15
CA ASN A 157 7.61 2.19 -7.99
C ASN A 157 7.03 1.69 -9.33
N ILE A 158 7.64 0.68 -9.95
CA ILE A 158 7.07 0.05 -11.16
C ILE A 158 5.68 -0.50 -10.88
N GLY A 159 5.53 -1.25 -9.79
CA GLY A 159 4.23 -1.78 -9.37
C GLY A 159 3.19 -0.68 -9.11
N ALA A 160 3.61 0.40 -8.46
CA ALA A 160 2.72 1.54 -8.18
C ALA A 160 2.25 2.25 -9.45
N VAL A 161 3.16 2.51 -10.39
CA VAL A 161 2.82 3.16 -11.68
C VAL A 161 1.83 2.31 -12.46
N ILE A 162 2.15 1.03 -12.67
CA ILE A 162 1.30 0.14 -13.48
C ILE A 162 -0.04 -0.07 -12.79
N GLY A 163 -0.06 -0.29 -11.47
CA GLY A 163 -1.29 -0.48 -10.72
C GLY A 163 -2.21 0.74 -10.77
N SER A 164 -1.65 1.94 -10.61
CA SER A 164 -2.45 3.18 -10.63
C SER A 164 -3.05 3.48 -12.00
N ILE A 165 -2.30 3.27 -13.09
CA ILE A 165 -2.76 3.62 -14.45
C ILE A 165 -3.63 2.53 -15.10
N LEU A 166 -3.67 1.34 -14.55
CA LEU A 166 -4.30 0.19 -15.20
C LEU A 166 -5.79 0.40 -15.54
N PRO A 167 -6.66 0.94 -14.68
CA PRO A 167 -8.06 1.19 -15.03
C PRO A 167 -8.19 2.12 -16.23
N PHE A 168 -7.37 3.18 -16.29
CA PHE A 168 -7.32 4.10 -17.45
C PHE A 168 -6.94 3.37 -18.76
N VAL A 169 -5.92 2.51 -18.71
CA VAL A 169 -5.50 1.72 -19.89
C VAL A 169 -6.62 0.77 -20.32
N LEU A 170 -7.29 0.12 -19.39
CA LEU A 170 -8.41 -0.78 -19.69
C LEU A 170 -9.59 -0.04 -20.34
N THR A 171 -9.85 1.19 -19.92
CA THR A 171 -10.89 2.04 -20.51
C THR A 171 -10.48 2.56 -21.89
N ASN A 172 -9.36 3.26 -21.98
CA ASN A 172 -9.03 4.09 -23.14
C ASN A 172 -8.26 3.36 -24.22
N VAL A 173 -7.62 2.23 -23.92
CA VAL A 173 -6.86 1.43 -24.90
C VAL A 173 -7.62 0.14 -25.26
N ILE A 174 -8.20 -0.53 -24.26
CA ILE A 174 -8.92 -1.80 -24.46
C ILE A 174 -10.41 -1.57 -24.74
N GLY A 175 -10.98 -0.41 -24.31
CA GLY A 175 -12.36 -0.05 -24.55
C GLY A 175 -13.35 -0.63 -23.54
N LEU A 176 -12.89 -0.99 -22.34
CA LEU A 176 -13.80 -1.43 -21.27
C LEU A 176 -14.60 -0.26 -20.72
N GLU A 177 -15.86 -0.51 -20.40
CA GLU A 177 -16.73 0.50 -19.80
C GLU A 177 -16.20 0.99 -18.45
N ASN A 178 -16.21 2.32 -18.26
CA ASN A 178 -15.70 2.99 -17.06
C ASN A 178 -16.81 3.63 -16.22
N THR A 179 -18.05 3.34 -16.54
CA THR A 179 -19.22 3.84 -15.84
C THR A 179 -19.93 2.71 -15.13
N ALA A 180 -20.55 3.02 -14.00
CA ALA A 180 -21.37 2.10 -13.24
C ALA A 180 -22.58 2.83 -12.66
N GLN A 181 -23.68 2.12 -12.51
CA GLN A 181 -24.82 2.61 -11.74
C GLN A 181 -24.53 2.51 -10.25
N MET A 182 -25.30 3.22 -9.44
CA MET A 182 -25.15 3.14 -7.98
C MET A 182 -25.37 1.71 -7.49
N GLY A 183 -24.47 1.24 -6.65
CA GLY A 183 -24.48 -0.14 -6.15
C GLY A 183 -23.69 -1.12 -7.02
N GLU A 184 -23.11 -0.67 -8.13
CA GLU A 184 -22.25 -1.45 -9.02
C GLU A 184 -20.85 -0.87 -9.09
N VAL A 185 -19.88 -1.65 -9.57
CA VAL A 185 -18.50 -1.20 -9.79
C VAL A 185 -18.18 -1.25 -11.28
N ALA A 186 -17.58 -0.19 -11.81
CA ALA A 186 -17.26 -0.08 -13.23
C ALA A 186 -16.42 -1.28 -13.74
N PRO A 187 -16.74 -1.86 -14.91
CA PRO A 187 -16.06 -3.03 -15.46
C PRO A 187 -14.55 -2.86 -15.60
N SER A 188 -14.07 -1.67 -15.99
CA SER A 188 -12.64 -1.38 -16.06
C SER A 188 -11.93 -1.54 -14.70
N VAL A 189 -12.57 -1.14 -13.63
CA VAL A 189 -12.06 -1.28 -12.25
C VAL A 189 -12.11 -2.75 -11.82
N VAL A 190 -13.20 -3.47 -12.07
CA VAL A 190 -13.32 -4.90 -11.77
C VAL A 190 -12.18 -5.70 -12.40
N TRP A 191 -11.96 -5.51 -13.71
CA TRP A 191 -10.90 -6.21 -14.43
C TRP A 191 -9.50 -5.77 -13.98
N ALA A 192 -9.30 -4.49 -13.62
CA ALA A 192 -8.05 -4.04 -13.04
C ALA A 192 -7.71 -4.77 -11.74
N PHE A 193 -8.69 -4.99 -10.88
CA PHE A 193 -8.50 -5.75 -9.63
C PHE A 193 -8.22 -7.23 -9.89
N TYR A 194 -8.84 -7.86 -10.88
CA TYR A 194 -8.55 -9.26 -11.25
C TYR A 194 -7.13 -9.43 -11.81
N ILE A 195 -6.71 -8.52 -12.70
CA ILE A 195 -5.34 -8.50 -13.23
C ILE A 195 -4.36 -8.25 -12.09
N GLY A 196 -4.64 -7.27 -11.22
CA GLY A 196 -3.82 -6.95 -10.07
C GLY A 196 -3.66 -8.13 -9.10
N ALA A 197 -4.75 -8.85 -8.82
CA ALA A 197 -4.72 -10.06 -8.00
C ALA A 197 -3.84 -11.15 -8.62
N THR A 198 -3.92 -11.33 -9.93
CA THR A 198 -3.09 -12.30 -10.68
C THR A 198 -1.61 -11.90 -10.64
N VAL A 199 -1.29 -10.63 -10.88
CA VAL A 199 0.08 -10.10 -10.82
C VAL A 199 0.66 -10.23 -9.42
N LEU A 200 -0.12 -9.87 -8.38
CA LEU A 200 0.29 -9.99 -6.98
C LEU A 200 0.64 -11.43 -6.64
N LEU A 201 -0.27 -12.36 -6.92
CA LEU A 201 -0.05 -13.76 -6.59
C LEU A 201 1.11 -14.36 -7.38
N GLY A 202 1.20 -14.08 -8.67
CA GLY A 202 2.25 -14.59 -9.55
C GLY A 202 3.64 -14.13 -9.14
N THR A 203 3.81 -12.83 -8.83
CA THR A 203 5.10 -12.27 -8.41
C THR A 203 5.52 -12.75 -7.01
N VAL A 204 4.55 -12.91 -6.10
CA VAL A 204 4.82 -13.46 -4.76
C VAL A 204 5.19 -14.93 -4.85
N ILE A 205 4.46 -15.75 -5.61
CA ILE A 205 4.80 -17.16 -5.82
C ILE A 205 6.20 -17.27 -6.43
N TRP A 206 6.52 -16.44 -7.43
CA TRP A 206 7.86 -16.40 -8.02
C TRP A 206 8.93 -16.17 -6.95
N THR A 207 8.78 -15.16 -6.10
CA THR A 207 9.72 -14.89 -5.02
C THR A 207 9.81 -16.06 -4.04
N VAL A 208 8.68 -16.62 -3.62
CA VAL A 208 8.64 -17.74 -2.66
C VAL A 208 9.35 -18.98 -3.22
N VAL A 209 9.18 -19.27 -4.50
CA VAL A 209 9.79 -20.45 -5.15
C VAL A 209 11.28 -20.22 -5.44
N ARG A 210 11.65 -19.02 -5.91
CA ARG A 210 13.03 -18.73 -6.34
C ARG A 210 13.97 -18.29 -5.21
N THR A 211 13.44 -17.97 -4.03
CA THR A 211 14.24 -17.56 -2.88
C THR A 211 14.30 -18.70 -1.87
N LYS A 212 15.50 -19.11 -1.47
CA LYS A 212 15.72 -20.07 -0.39
C LYS A 212 16.31 -19.32 0.80
N GLU A 213 15.57 -19.25 1.90
CA GLU A 213 16.06 -18.62 3.14
C GLU A 213 17.17 -19.47 3.79
N TYR A 214 18.10 -18.80 4.48
CA TYR A 214 19.14 -19.47 5.26
C TYR A 214 18.52 -20.22 6.43
N ALA A 215 19.01 -21.47 6.67
CA ALA A 215 18.60 -22.23 7.84
C ALA A 215 18.95 -21.46 9.14
N PRO A 216 18.23 -21.68 10.27
CA PRO A 216 18.47 -20.95 11.52
C PRO A 216 19.93 -20.96 11.97
N ASP A 217 20.59 -22.10 11.90
CA ASP A 217 21.99 -22.25 12.30
C ASP A 217 22.94 -21.46 11.39
N GLU A 218 22.66 -21.48 10.09
CA GLU A 218 23.41 -20.74 9.09
C GLU A 218 23.20 -19.21 9.26
N TYR A 219 21.93 -18.80 9.49
CA TYR A 219 21.57 -17.42 9.75
C TYR A 219 22.24 -16.87 11.02
N ASN A 220 22.19 -17.64 12.12
CA ASN A 220 22.82 -17.25 13.39
C ASN A 220 24.34 -17.11 13.22
N ARG A 221 24.98 -18.03 12.49
CA ARG A 221 26.40 -17.97 12.17
C ARG A 221 26.81 -16.71 11.40
N TYR A 222 25.99 -16.29 10.42
CA TYR A 222 26.22 -15.04 9.67
C TYR A 222 25.98 -13.79 10.51
N LYS A 223 25.07 -13.84 11.48
CA LYS A 223 24.77 -12.71 12.38
C LYS A 223 25.71 -12.65 13.58
N GLY A 224 26.59 -13.63 13.77
CA GLY A 224 27.47 -13.70 14.95
C GLY A 224 26.72 -13.96 16.24
N LEU A 225 25.52 -14.53 16.17
CA LEU A 225 24.74 -14.92 17.34
C LEU A 225 25.30 -16.25 17.85
N THR A 226 25.72 -16.32 19.11
CA THR A 226 26.15 -17.53 19.77
C THR A 226 24.95 -18.48 20.01
N GLU A 227 25.20 -19.77 20.05
CA GLU A 227 24.17 -20.81 20.25
C GLU A 227 23.35 -20.64 21.56
N GLU A 228 23.82 -19.81 22.47
CA GLU A 228 23.13 -19.48 23.74
C GLU A 228 21.92 -18.52 23.60
N GLN A 229 21.70 -17.97 22.39
CA GLN A 229 20.49 -17.22 22.07
C GLN A 229 19.79 -17.84 20.87
N PRO A 230 19.16 -19.00 21.01
CA PRO A 230 18.37 -19.57 19.92
C PRO A 230 17.24 -18.58 19.58
N ALA A 231 17.18 -18.17 18.32
CA ALA A 231 16.11 -17.31 17.80
C ALA A 231 14.71 -17.94 17.97
N THR A 232 14.64 -19.13 18.55
CA THR A 232 13.46 -19.97 18.78
C THR A 232 13.07 -20.12 20.24
N GLU A 233 13.82 -19.55 21.21
CA GLU A 233 13.29 -19.59 22.56
C GLU A 233 11.98 -18.81 22.64
N LYS A 234 10.93 -19.57 22.89
CA LYS A 234 9.62 -19.05 23.27
C LYS A 234 9.79 -18.26 24.58
N ALA A 235 10.21 -17.00 24.46
CA ALA A 235 10.06 -16.12 25.61
C ALA A 235 8.61 -16.26 26.11
N PRO A 236 8.40 -16.49 27.41
CA PRO A 236 7.07 -16.66 27.95
C PRO A 236 6.21 -15.49 27.46
N LYS A 237 5.00 -15.80 26.97
CA LYS A 237 4.08 -14.79 26.48
C LYS A 237 3.77 -13.85 27.62
N ALA A 238 4.44 -12.71 27.70
CA ALA A 238 4.12 -11.68 28.68
C ALA A 238 2.62 -11.34 28.58
N PRO A 239 1.92 -11.16 29.66
CA PRO A 239 0.53 -10.74 29.69
C PRO A 239 0.32 -9.49 28.84
N LEU A 240 -0.85 -9.32 28.22
CA LEU A 240 -1.14 -8.19 27.32
C LEU A 240 -0.84 -6.84 28.01
N GLY A 241 -1.16 -6.70 29.29
CA GLY A 241 -0.87 -5.51 30.09
C GLY A 241 0.63 -5.21 30.19
N GLN A 242 1.48 -6.22 30.35
CA GLN A 242 2.92 -6.02 30.40
C GLN A 242 3.48 -5.60 29.04
N ARG A 243 2.98 -6.16 27.94
CA ARG A 243 3.37 -5.75 26.57
C ARG A 243 2.96 -4.32 26.25
N LEU A 244 1.78 -3.90 26.68
CA LEU A 244 1.34 -2.51 26.55
C LEU A 244 2.21 -1.57 27.39
N SER A 245 2.53 -1.94 28.63
CA SER A 245 3.44 -1.18 29.49
C SER A 245 4.83 -1.05 28.87
N GLU A 246 5.40 -2.14 28.35
CA GLU A 246 6.67 -2.12 27.62
C GLU A 246 6.62 -1.22 26.38
N PHE A 247 5.53 -1.27 25.61
CA PHE A 247 5.35 -0.38 24.46
C PHE A 247 5.35 1.10 24.86
N PHE A 248 4.60 1.48 25.89
CA PHE A 248 4.58 2.85 26.39
C PHE A 248 5.95 3.29 26.95
N THR A 249 6.68 2.40 27.58
CA THR A 249 8.04 2.66 28.05
C THR A 249 8.97 2.92 26.87
N LEU A 250 8.93 2.08 25.82
CA LEU A 250 9.72 2.28 24.61
C LEU A 250 9.40 3.62 23.90
N VAL A 251 8.13 4.02 23.86
CA VAL A 251 7.71 5.32 23.30
C VAL A 251 8.24 6.47 24.18
N LYS A 252 8.19 6.32 25.51
CA LYS A 252 8.72 7.31 26.46
C LYS A 252 10.23 7.48 26.33
N ASP A 253 10.96 6.37 26.18
CA ASP A 253 12.42 6.34 26.09
C ASP A 253 12.96 6.59 24.66
N MET A 254 12.04 6.84 23.71
CA MET A 254 12.40 7.14 22.32
C MET A 254 13.37 8.32 22.23
N PRO A 255 14.48 8.24 21.45
CA PRO A 255 15.43 9.34 21.26
C PRO A 255 14.75 10.63 20.78
N LYS A 256 15.26 11.77 21.21
CA LYS A 256 14.68 13.10 20.88
C LYS A 256 14.46 13.29 19.37
N THR A 257 15.42 12.88 18.55
CA THR A 257 15.32 12.97 17.07
C THR A 257 14.16 12.14 16.52
N MET A 258 13.93 10.94 17.08
CA MET A 258 12.82 10.09 16.65
C MET A 258 11.46 10.68 17.05
N LYS A 259 11.36 11.29 18.24
CA LYS A 259 10.14 12.00 18.66
C LYS A 259 9.83 13.17 17.73
N GLN A 260 10.84 13.96 17.36
CA GLN A 260 10.68 15.06 16.42
C GLN A 260 10.24 14.57 15.04
N LEU A 261 10.86 13.48 14.54
CA LEU A 261 10.50 12.88 13.27
C LEU A 261 9.08 12.29 13.30
N ALA A 262 8.65 11.68 14.41
CA ALA A 262 7.30 11.16 14.57
C ALA A 262 6.23 12.24 14.41
N VAL A 263 6.45 13.42 14.99
CA VAL A 263 5.54 14.56 14.83
C VAL A 263 5.45 15.01 13.36
N VAL A 264 6.59 15.15 12.68
CA VAL A 264 6.62 15.54 11.26
C VAL A 264 5.94 14.48 10.39
N GLN A 265 6.21 13.21 10.65
CA GLN A 265 5.59 12.10 9.93
C GLN A 265 4.08 12.04 10.14
N PHE A 266 3.59 12.34 11.35
CA PHE A 266 2.15 12.40 11.59
C PHE A 266 1.46 13.39 10.64
N PHE A 267 1.95 14.62 10.54
CA PHE A 267 1.36 15.61 9.63
C PHE A 267 1.55 15.26 8.15
N SER A 268 2.68 14.69 7.77
CA SER A 268 2.94 14.25 6.39
C SER A 268 1.98 13.14 5.96
N TRP A 269 1.81 12.12 6.80
CA TRP A 269 0.88 11.03 6.54
C TRP A 269 -0.57 11.49 6.58
N PHE A 270 -0.92 12.42 7.47
CA PHE A 270 -2.25 13.01 7.53
C PHE A 270 -2.61 13.71 6.20
N ALA A 271 -1.68 14.50 5.64
CA ALA A 271 -1.88 15.13 4.33
C ALA A 271 -2.04 14.11 3.19
N LEU A 272 -1.23 13.04 3.17
CA LEU A 272 -1.35 11.97 2.19
C LEU A 272 -2.69 11.22 2.31
N PHE A 273 -3.15 10.99 3.54
CA PHE A 273 -4.46 10.37 3.77
C PHE A 273 -5.60 11.22 3.23
N ILE A 274 -5.60 12.53 3.49
CA ILE A 274 -6.59 13.45 2.92
C ILE A 274 -6.58 13.35 1.39
N MET A 275 -5.40 13.33 0.77
CA MET A 275 -5.27 13.15 -0.67
C MET A 275 -5.94 11.85 -1.14
N TRP A 276 -5.60 10.71 -0.56
CA TRP A 276 -6.15 9.42 -1.00
C TRP A 276 -7.67 9.33 -0.83
N VAL A 277 -8.20 9.86 0.27
CA VAL A 277 -9.64 9.84 0.56
C VAL A 277 -10.43 10.75 -0.39
N TYR A 278 -9.95 11.99 -0.58
CA TYR A 278 -10.77 13.03 -1.17
C TYR A 278 -10.37 13.45 -2.59
N THR A 279 -9.30 12.91 -3.18
CA THR A 279 -8.89 13.30 -4.55
C THR A 279 -9.98 13.02 -5.57
N THR A 280 -10.60 11.84 -5.55
CA THR A 280 -11.68 11.50 -6.50
C THR A 280 -12.87 12.46 -6.38
N PRO A 281 -13.50 12.63 -5.20
CA PRO A 281 -14.60 13.57 -5.07
C PRO A 281 -14.18 15.03 -5.32
N ALA A 282 -12.97 15.44 -4.95
CA ALA A 282 -12.49 16.80 -5.18
C ALA A 282 -12.34 17.09 -6.68
N ILE A 283 -11.74 16.18 -7.45
CA ILE A 283 -11.62 16.30 -8.90
C ILE A 283 -13.01 16.35 -9.54
N THR A 284 -13.92 15.44 -9.15
CA THR A 284 -15.27 15.39 -9.69
C THR A 284 -16.03 16.70 -9.45
N GLN A 285 -15.93 17.27 -8.25
CA GLN A 285 -16.63 18.52 -7.91
C GLN A 285 -15.97 19.75 -8.54
N HIS A 286 -14.64 19.83 -8.53
CA HIS A 286 -13.92 21.04 -8.94
C HIS A 286 -13.74 21.13 -10.47
N ILE A 287 -13.41 20.03 -11.13
CA ILE A 287 -13.13 20.00 -12.57
C ILE A 287 -14.40 19.79 -13.39
N TRP A 288 -15.23 18.83 -12.98
CA TRP A 288 -16.49 18.53 -13.70
C TRP A 288 -17.71 19.27 -13.13
N ASN A 289 -17.52 20.14 -12.12
CA ASN A 289 -18.58 20.94 -11.51
C ASN A 289 -19.78 20.12 -11.05
N VAL A 290 -19.55 18.90 -10.59
CA VAL A 290 -20.60 18.02 -10.04
C VAL A 290 -20.96 18.49 -8.64
N ASP A 291 -22.23 18.82 -8.41
CA ASP A 291 -22.69 19.25 -7.09
C ASP A 291 -22.46 18.16 -6.04
N LYS A 292 -22.06 18.58 -4.84
CA LYS A 292 -21.79 17.71 -3.69
C LYS A 292 -22.93 16.80 -3.31
N GLN A 293 -24.18 17.17 -3.57
CA GLN A 293 -25.38 16.37 -3.32
C GLN A 293 -25.36 15.02 -4.06
N TRP A 294 -24.64 14.93 -5.20
CA TRP A 294 -24.46 13.69 -5.95
C TRP A 294 -23.45 12.71 -5.32
N PHE A 295 -22.93 13.04 -4.13
CA PHE A 295 -22.18 12.13 -3.26
C PHE A 295 -22.96 11.73 -2.00
N ASP A 296 -24.22 12.18 -1.88
CA ASP A 296 -25.12 11.80 -0.80
C ASP A 296 -26.03 10.64 -1.27
N PRO A 297 -25.89 9.43 -0.70
CA PRO A 297 -26.71 8.29 -1.06
C PRO A 297 -28.21 8.53 -0.89
N ALA A 298 -28.62 9.30 0.12
CA ALA A 298 -30.02 9.60 0.36
C ALA A 298 -30.59 10.48 -0.76
N TYR A 299 -29.81 11.47 -1.23
CA TYR A 299 -30.18 12.32 -2.36
C TYR A 299 -30.27 11.50 -3.66
N ILE A 300 -29.29 10.63 -3.92
CA ILE A 300 -29.28 9.79 -5.13
C ILE A 300 -30.46 8.81 -5.11
N ALA A 301 -30.74 8.18 -3.96
CA ALA A 301 -31.87 7.25 -3.82
C ALA A 301 -33.24 7.94 -3.99
N ALA A 302 -33.35 9.22 -3.68
CA ALA A 302 -34.56 10.02 -3.86
C ALA A 302 -34.71 10.57 -5.30
N ALA A 303 -33.63 10.61 -6.07
CA ALA A 303 -33.64 11.07 -7.45
C ALA A 303 -34.30 10.06 -8.37
N PRO A 304 -35.16 10.48 -9.32
CA PRO A 304 -35.82 9.56 -10.23
C PRO A 304 -34.82 8.83 -11.14
N MET A 305 -33.71 9.44 -11.46
CA MET A 305 -32.58 8.87 -12.22
C MET A 305 -31.34 9.73 -12.00
N VAL A 306 -30.17 9.09 -11.91
CA VAL A 306 -28.89 9.79 -11.92
C VAL A 306 -28.58 10.24 -13.36
N PRO A 307 -28.36 11.53 -13.60
CA PRO A 307 -28.03 12.01 -14.96
C PRO A 307 -26.75 11.31 -15.50
N GLU A 308 -26.79 10.92 -16.76
CA GLU A 308 -25.65 10.27 -17.44
C GLU A 308 -24.38 11.12 -17.37
N THR A 309 -24.51 12.44 -17.44
CA THR A 309 -23.40 13.39 -17.31
C THR A 309 -22.69 13.27 -15.96
N ILE A 310 -23.42 13.00 -14.89
CA ILE A 310 -22.83 12.78 -13.56
C ILE A 310 -22.09 11.46 -13.48
N ILE A 311 -22.67 10.40 -14.07
CA ILE A 311 -22.04 9.08 -14.13
C ILE A 311 -20.73 9.15 -14.93
N MET A 312 -20.77 9.80 -16.11
CA MET A 312 -19.57 10.01 -16.94
C MET A 312 -18.50 10.85 -16.23
N ALA A 313 -18.89 11.93 -15.56
CA ALA A 313 -17.98 12.78 -14.80
C ALA A 313 -17.26 12.00 -13.66
N LYS A 314 -17.99 11.17 -12.93
CA LYS A 314 -17.40 10.32 -11.88
C LYS A 314 -16.43 9.28 -12.47
N GLY A 315 -16.77 8.68 -13.62
CA GLY A 315 -15.90 7.77 -14.35
C GLY A 315 -14.60 8.44 -14.81
N ALA A 316 -14.70 9.59 -15.48
CA ALA A 316 -13.57 10.38 -15.94
C ALA A 316 -12.67 10.85 -14.78
N ALA A 317 -13.25 11.29 -13.67
CA ALA A 317 -12.49 11.65 -12.47
C ALA A 317 -11.68 10.46 -11.92
N GLY A 318 -12.26 9.26 -11.91
CA GLY A 318 -11.56 8.04 -11.49
C GLY A 318 -10.34 7.73 -12.36
N ASP A 319 -10.46 7.88 -13.69
CA ASP A 319 -9.33 7.72 -14.62
C ASP A 319 -8.22 8.73 -14.34
N TRP A 320 -8.56 9.99 -14.13
CA TRP A 320 -7.59 11.04 -13.84
C TRP A 320 -6.88 10.83 -12.49
N VAL A 321 -7.56 10.32 -11.48
CA VAL A 321 -6.91 9.92 -10.21
C VAL A 321 -5.83 8.87 -10.47
N GLY A 322 -6.12 7.88 -11.30
CA GLY A 322 -5.13 6.86 -11.68
C GLY A 322 -3.91 7.45 -12.38
N ILE A 323 -4.13 8.37 -13.34
CA ILE A 323 -3.05 9.09 -14.06
C ILE A 323 -2.20 9.92 -13.08
N LEU A 324 -2.84 10.72 -12.22
CA LEU A 324 -2.14 11.56 -11.25
C LEU A 324 -1.30 10.73 -10.28
N PHE A 325 -1.83 9.60 -9.81
CA PHE A 325 -1.11 8.70 -8.91
C PHE A 325 0.03 7.97 -9.60
N ALA A 326 -0.12 7.63 -10.89
CA ALA A 326 0.99 7.12 -11.69
C ALA A 326 2.06 8.21 -11.90
N ALA A 327 1.66 9.43 -12.24
CA ALA A 327 2.57 10.54 -12.49
C ALA A 327 3.42 10.87 -11.24
N TYR A 328 2.82 10.99 -10.05
CA TYR A 328 3.62 11.24 -8.85
C TYR A 328 4.55 10.07 -8.53
N SER A 329 4.15 8.83 -8.81
CA SER A 329 4.99 7.66 -8.59
C SER A 329 6.19 7.62 -9.54
N VAL A 330 6.00 8.00 -10.82
CA VAL A 330 7.11 8.18 -11.78
C VAL A 330 8.05 9.28 -11.32
N PHE A 331 7.50 10.43 -10.91
CA PHE A 331 8.30 11.54 -10.39
C PHE A 331 9.11 11.12 -9.15
N ALA A 332 8.48 10.42 -8.21
CA ALA A 332 9.15 9.90 -7.01
C ALA A 332 10.27 8.92 -7.36
N ALA A 333 10.06 8.04 -8.34
CA ALA A 333 11.08 7.10 -8.82
C ALA A 333 12.29 7.85 -9.41
N ILE A 334 12.06 8.82 -10.29
CA ILE A 334 13.11 9.64 -10.91
C ILE A 334 13.84 10.45 -9.84
N PHE A 335 13.10 11.15 -8.98
CA PHE A 335 13.67 12.00 -7.96
C PHE A 335 14.52 11.23 -6.94
N SER A 336 14.13 9.98 -6.63
CA SER A 336 14.87 9.10 -5.71
C SER A 336 16.32 8.86 -6.14
N ILE A 337 16.62 8.90 -7.44
CA ILE A 337 17.96 8.74 -7.99
C ILE A 337 18.88 9.90 -7.57
N PHE A 338 18.31 11.10 -7.50
CA PHE A 338 19.05 12.33 -7.17
C PHE A 338 19.07 12.61 -5.67
N LEU A 339 18.12 12.02 -4.91
CA LEU A 339 17.89 12.32 -3.50
C LEU A 339 19.14 12.12 -2.64
N ALA A 340 19.89 11.03 -2.86
CA ALA A 340 21.13 10.78 -2.11
C ALA A 340 22.17 11.88 -2.34
N LYS A 341 22.41 12.26 -3.60
CA LYS A 341 23.37 13.33 -3.96
C LYS A 341 22.95 14.69 -3.39
N LEU A 342 21.65 14.99 -3.43
CA LEU A 342 21.11 16.22 -2.83
C LEU A 342 21.26 16.22 -1.31
N ALA A 343 21.00 15.09 -0.66
CA ALA A 343 21.14 14.95 0.78
C ALA A 343 22.60 15.08 1.24
N ASP A 344 23.55 14.58 0.45
CA ASP A 344 24.99 14.74 0.72
C ASP A 344 25.44 16.20 0.54
N LYS A 345 24.91 16.91 -0.47
CA LYS A 345 25.28 18.31 -0.77
C LYS A 345 24.63 19.33 0.17
N PHE A 346 23.34 19.20 0.43
CA PHE A 346 22.53 20.20 1.17
C PHE A 346 22.16 19.76 2.59
N GLY A 347 22.49 18.54 2.96
CA GLY A 347 22.12 17.92 4.22
C GLY A 347 20.72 17.30 4.20
N ARG A 348 20.57 16.16 4.87
CA ARG A 348 19.31 15.36 4.89
C ARG A 348 18.10 16.14 5.39
N LYS A 349 18.29 16.98 6.43
CA LYS A 349 17.22 17.78 7.03
C LYS A 349 16.67 18.83 6.05
N THR A 350 17.56 19.53 5.33
CA THR A 350 17.19 20.57 4.36
C THR A 350 16.43 19.96 3.18
N VAL A 351 16.95 18.87 2.62
CA VAL A 351 16.30 18.18 1.48
C VAL A 351 14.92 17.64 1.88
N TYR A 352 14.80 17.06 3.06
CA TYR A 352 13.52 16.57 3.56
C TYR A 352 12.50 17.72 3.77
N ALA A 353 12.92 18.82 4.40
CA ALA A 353 12.06 19.98 4.62
C ALA A 353 11.62 20.65 3.32
N SER A 354 12.54 20.82 2.34
CA SER A 354 12.20 21.38 1.03
C SER A 354 11.27 20.48 0.23
N SER A 355 11.42 19.16 0.31
CA SER A 355 10.50 18.21 -0.33
C SER A 355 9.09 18.29 0.26
N LEU A 356 8.95 18.43 1.59
CA LEU A 356 7.65 18.64 2.24
C LEU A 356 7.01 19.98 1.84
N ALA A 357 7.82 21.05 1.77
CA ALA A 357 7.32 22.36 1.35
C ALA A 357 6.82 22.34 -0.10
N LEU A 358 7.56 21.71 -1.02
CA LEU A 358 7.13 21.54 -2.41
C LEU A 358 5.84 20.69 -2.50
N GLY A 359 5.74 19.61 -1.72
CA GLY A 359 4.52 18.80 -1.62
C GLY A 359 3.32 19.64 -1.13
N GLY A 360 3.51 20.45 -0.08
CA GLY A 360 2.47 21.37 0.40
C GLY A 360 2.04 22.39 -0.65
N LEU A 361 2.99 22.98 -1.37
CA LEU A 361 2.69 23.93 -2.46
C LEU A 361 1.92 23.26 -3.61
N SER A 362 2.20 22.01 -3.93
CA SER A 362 1.47 21.28 -4.96
C SER A 362 -0.02 21.08 -4.61
N TYR A 363 -0.35 20.87 -3.33
CA TYR A 363 -1.76 20.83 -2.90
C TYR A 363 -2.47 22.19 -3.02
N VAL A 364 -1.76 23.26 -2.70
CA VAL A 364 -2.33 24.63 -2.84
C VAL A 364 -2.52 24.95 -4.33
N SER A 365 -1.59 24.55 -5.19
CA SER A 365 -1.70 24.81 -6.63
C SER A 365 -2.92 24.15 -7.29
N PHE A 366 -3.40 23.03 -6.75
CA PHE A 366 -4.63 22.38 -7.23
C PHE A 366 -5.85 23.34 -7.24
N LEU A 367 -5.92 24.26 -6.28
CA LEU A 367 -6.99 25.26 -6.23
C LEU A 367 -6.89 26.32 -7.35
N LEU A 368 -5.74 26.45 -7.98
CA LEU A 368 -5.48 27.42 -9.04
C LEU A 368 -5.76 26.87 -10.45
N PHE A 369 -5.81 25.55 -10.58
CA PHE A 369 -6.05 24.88 -11.86
C PHE A 369 -7.50 24.43 -11.96
N GLN A 370 -8.17 24.85 -13.02
CA GLN A 370 -9.54 24.44 -13.36
C GLN A 370 -9.61 23.45 -14.52
N ASP A 371 -8.45 23.12 -15.09
CA ASP A 371 -8.31 22.18 -16.20
C ASP A 371 -7.17 21.20 -15.89
N LEU A 372 -7.41 19.91 -16.15
CA LEU A 372 -6.42 18.83 -15.97
C LEU A 372 -5.41 18.74 -17.11
N THR A 373 -5.64 19.47 -18.20
CA THR A 373 -4.75 19.48 -19.38
C THR A 373 -3.63 20.52 -19.29
N MET A 374 -3.65 21.38 -18.29
CA MET A 374 -2.59 22.33 -17.94
C MET A 374 -1.69 21.79 -16.84
#